data_cd73d5121877e9d50e09dd16ae320e70
#
_entry.id   cd73d5121877e9d50e09dd16ae320e70
#
_cell.length_a   1.000
_cell.length_b   1.000
_cell.length_c   1.000
_cell.angle_alpha   90.00
_cell.angle_beta   90.00
_cell.angle_gamma   90.00
#
_symmetry.space_group_name_H-M   'P 1'
#
loop_
_entity.id
_entity.type
_entity.pdbx_description
1 polymer ?
#
loop_
_entity_poly.entity_id
_entity_poly.type
_entity_poly.pdbx_seq_one_letter_code
_entity_poly.pdbx_strand_id
1 'polypeptide(L)' 'MPQNIVKEIREELLMSKAELARKAGVSPLTIDRIEKGKSCRMETKRKIILALGYHLSDKDKIFPQD' A
#
# COMPACT_ATOMS: atom_id res chain seq x y z
N MET A 1 9.85 -6.10 11.76
CA MET A 1 9.12 -6.81 10.71
C MET A 1 8.09 -5.87 10.09
N PRO A 2 8.01 -5.77 8.77
CA PRO A 2 6.95 -4.98 8.18
C PRO A 2 5.60 -5.63 8.45
N GLN A 3 4.59 -4.81 8.69
CA GLN A 3 3.25 -5.29 9.00
C GLN A 3 2.40 -5.43 7.74
N ASN A 4 3.01 -5.20 6.58
CA ASN A 4 2.32 -5.35 5.30
C ASN A 4 3.36 -5.61 4.22
N ILE A 5 2.88 -5.96 3.04
CA ILE A 5 3.76 -6.27 1.91
C ILE A 5 3.65 -5.25 0.79
N VAL A 6 3.21 -4.04 1.12
CA VAL A 6 3.06 -2.98 0.11
C VAL A 6 4.36 -2.70 -0.61
N LYS A 7 5.46 -2.60 0.13
CA LYS A 7 6.76 -2.31 -0.47
C LYS A 7 7.18 -3.41 -1.45
N GLU A 8 7.01 -4.67 -1.07
CA GLU A 8 7.38 -5.80 -1.90
C GLU A 8 6.61 -5.80 -3.21
N ILE A 9 5.30 -5.58 -3.14
CA ILE A 9 4.47 -5.57 -4.35
C ILE A 9 4.84 -4.38 -5.22
N ARG A 10 5.02 -3.21 -4.59
CA ARG A 10 5.39 -2.01 -5.33
C ARG A 10 6.69 -2.22 -6.10
N GLU A 11 7.69 -2.82 -5.45
CA GLU A 11 8.98 -3.07 -6.07
C GLU A 11 8.88 -4.11 -7.18
N GLU A 12 8.05 -5.12 -7.00
CA GLU A 12 7.83 -6.11 -8.07
C GLU A 12 7.22 -5.45 -9.30
N LEU A 13 6.40 -4.43 -9.11
CA LEU A 13 5.76 -3.71 -10.20
C LEU A 13 6.64 -2.59 -10.74
N LEU A 14 7.86 -2.45 -10.21
CA LEU A 14 8.80 -1.42 -10.63
C LEU A 14 8.24 -0.01 -10.49
N MET A 15 7.45 0.21 -9.44
CA MET A 15 6.88 1.51 -9.13
C MET A 15 7.69 2.24 -8.07
N SER A 16 7.84 3.56 -8.24
CA SER A 16 8.36 4.40 -7.17
C SER A 16 7.26 4.67 -6.15
N LYS A 17 7.65 5.14 -4.96
CA LYS A 17 6.66 5.56 -3.96
C LYS A 17 5.77 6.66 -4.51
N ALA A 18 6.36 7.61 -5.23
CA ALA A 18 5.60 8.71 -5.82
C ALA A 18 4.59 8.21 -6.84
N GLU A 19 4.96 7.22 -7.63
CA GLU A 19 4.06 6.66 -8.62
C GLU A 19 2.89 5.94 -7.95
N LEU A 20 3.16 5.13 -6.94
CA LEU A 20 2.10 4.45 -6.20
C LEU A 20 1.18 5.47 -5.53
N ALA A 21 1.76 6.50 -4.92
CA ALA A 21 0.99 7.55 -4.26
C ALA A 21 0.05 8.24 -5.25
N ARG A 22 0.55 8.54 -6.44
CA ARG A 22 -0.26 9.19 -7.47
C ARG A 22 -1.41 8.29 -7.90
N LYS A 23 -1.14 7.00 -8.12
CA LYS A 23 -2.17 6.05 -8.51
C LYS A 23 -3.21 5.85 -7.42
N ALA A 24 -2.78 5.87 -6.17
CA ALA A 24 -3.68 5.67 -5.04
C ALA A 24 -4.39 6.96 -4.62
N GLY A 25 -3.95 8.11 -5.12
CA GLY A 25 -4.54 9.39 -4.73
C GLY A 25 -4.16 9.81 -3.32
N VAL A 26 -2.96 9.45 -2.86
CA VAL A 26 -2.46 9.83 -1.54
C VAL A 26 -1.07 10.47 -1.70
N SER A 27 -0.51 10.99 -0.62
CA SER A 27 0.82 11.60 -0.69
C SER A 27 1.91 10.53 -0.62
N PRO A 28 3.10 10.80 -1.20
CA PRO A 28 4.23 9.88 -1.06
C PRO A 28 4.62 9.63 0.39
N LEU A 29 4.44 10.63 1.26
CA LEU A 29 4.73 10.46 2.68
C LEU A 29 3.81 9.40 3.30
N THR A 30 2.54 9.36 2.86
CA THR A 30 1.61 8.34 3.31
C THR A 30 2.11 6.94 2.94
N ILE A 31 2.60 6.77 1.70
CA ILE A 31 3.15 5.49 1.27
C ILE A 31 4.36 5.12 2.13
N ASP A 32 5.25 6.09 2.37
CA ASP A 32 6.44 5.84 3.18
C ASP A 32 6.08 5.35 4.59
N ARG A 33 5.11 6.02 5.21
CA ARG A 33 4.66 5.64 6.55
C ARG A 33 4.08 4.24 6.58
N ILE A 34 3.25 3.92 5.60
CA ILE A 34 2.61 2.61 5.52
C ILE A 34 3.65 1.52 5.36
N GLU A 35 4.65 1.74 4.51
CA GLU A 35 5.70 0.75 4.29
C GLU A 35 6.54 0.53 5.54
N LYS A 36 6.57 1.50 6.44
CA LYS A 36 7.26 1.37 7.73
C LYS A 36 6.40 0.72 8.81
N GLY A 37 5.20 0.29 8.45
CA GLY A 37 4.32 -0.40 9.39
C GLY A 37 3.38 0.49 10.17
N LYS A 38 3.28 1.77 9.82
CA LYS A 38 2.34 2.67 10.49
C LYS A 38 0.93 2.33 10.06
N SER A 39 -0.03 2.50 10.97
CA SER A 39 -1.43 2.24 10.66
C SER A 39 -1.98 3.30 9.73
N CYS A 40 -3.04 2.95 9.00
CA CYS A 40 -3.71 3.88 8.12
C CYS A 40 -5.21 3.57 8.12
N ARG A 41 -5.98 4.51 7.59
CA ARG A 41 -7.44 4.37 7.53
C ARG A 41 -7.83 3.29 6.52
N MET A 42 -9.00 2.72 6.70
CA MET A 42 -9.52 1.70 5.77
C MET A 42 -9.61 2.25 4.35
N GLU A 43 -10.03 3.50 4.21
CA GLU A 43 -10.12 4.14 2.90
C GLU A 43 -8.76 4.19 2.20
N THR A 44 -7.71 4.51 2.97
CA THR A 44 -6.35 4.55 2.43
C THR A 44 -5.90 3.16 2.00
N LYS A 45 -6.19 2.14 2.80
CA LYS A 45 -5.85 0.75 2.45
C LYS A 45 -6.53 0.35 1.15
N ARG A 46 -7.81 0.66 1.01
CA ARG A 46 -8.56 0.36 -0.20
C ARG A 46 -7.93 0.99 -1.42
N LYS A 47 -7.58 2.26 -1.31
CA LYS A 47 -6.96 2.98 -2.42
C LYS A 47 -5.64 2.36 -2.84
N ILE A 48 -4.84 1.96 -1.85
CA ILE A 48 -3.54 1.36 -2.14
C ILE A 48 -3.70 -0.03 -2.76
N ILE A 49 -4.60 -0.85 -2.24
CA ILE A 49 -4.84 -2.19 -2.80
C ILE A 49 -5.23 -2.09 -4.27
N LEU A 50 -6.15 -1.19 -4.59
CA LEU A 50 -6.59 -1.02 -5.96
C LEU A 50 -5.48 -0.44 -6.85
N ALA A 51 -4.68 0.48 -6.32
CA ALA A 51 -3.57 1.07 -7.07
C ALA A 51 -2.50 0.03 -7.40
N LEU A 52 -2.36 -0.98 -6.55
CA LEU A 52 -1.42 -2.08 -6.81
C LEU A 52 -1.97 -3.12 -7.78
N GLY A 53 -3.22 -2.95 -8.22
CA GLY A 53 -3.82 -3.88 -9.16
C GLY A 53 -4.41 -5.13 -8.51
N TYR A 54 -4.60 -5.10 -7.21
CA TYR A 54 -5.15 -6.22 -6.47
C TYR A 54 -6.64 -6.01 -6.21
N HIS A 55 -7.32 -7.06 -5.77
CA HIS A 55 -8.72 -6.99 -5.38
C HIS A 55 -8.85 -6.68 -3.90
N LEU A 56 -9.98 -6.10 -3.51
CA LEU A 56 -10.21 -5.79 -2.09
C LEU A 56 -10.21 -7.05 -1.23
N SER A 57 -10.57 -8.19 -1.82
CA SER A 57 -10.51 -9.47 -1.10
C SER A 57 -9.08 -9.88 -0.75
N ASP A 58 -8.09 -9.24 -1.35
CA ASP A 58 -6.68 -9.50 -1.04
C ASP A 58 -6.18 -8.70 0.15
N LYS A 59 -7.06 -7.98 0.83
CA LYS A 59 -6.69 -7.11 1.95
C LYS A 59 -5.84 -7.85 3.00
N ASP A 60 -6.26 -9.06 3.36
CA ASP A 60 -5.56 -9.80 4.40
C ASP A 60 -4.17 -10.27 3.98
N LYS A 61 -3.94 -10.40 2.69
CA LYS A 61 -2.60 -10.72 2.17
C LYS A 61 -1.68 -9.51 2.25
N ILE A 62 -2.21 -8.34 1.95
CA ILE A 62 -1.42 -7.12 1.86
C ILE A 62 -1.26 -6.46 3.23
N PHE A 63 -2.31 -6.47 4.03
CA PHE A 63 -2.33 -5.89 5.37
C PHE A 63 -2.76 -6.94 6.40
N PRO A 64 -1.92 -7.95 6.66
CA PRO A 64 -2.34 -9.07 7.52
C PRO A 64 -2.54 -8.70 8.99
N GLN A 65 -2.01 -7.57 9.42
CA GLN A 65 -2.10 -7.14 10.82
C GLN A 65 -3.32 -6.26 11.09
N ASP A 66 -4.08 -5.93 10.09
CA ASP A 66 -5.20 -4.99 10.25
C ASP A 66 -6.56 -5.66 10.23
#